data_b2579cac4989b047caeafe2010602b1f
#
_entry.id   b2579cac4989b047caeafe2010602b1f
#
_cell.length_a   1.000
_cell.length_b   1.000
_cell.length_c   1.000
_cell.angle_alpha   90.00
_cell.angle_beta   90.00
_cell.angle_gamma   90.00
#
_symmetry.space_group_name_H-M   'P 1'
#
loop_
_entity.id
_entity.type
_entity.pdbx_description
1 polymer ?
#
loop_
_entity_poly.entity_id
_entity_poly.type
_entity_poly.pdbx_seq_one_letter_code
_entity_poly.pdbx_strand_id
1 'polypeptide(L)'
;MSENQRSFFRIDAAVAVVVRRLDSDGSEWDEFEGETVDLSAGGVLLTSSDFVPQGHCVEVAMRSDSPPLELVGRGRVVRSWRRSTGSWLSGVCFERLSAHAERELLKFCFLKEREMAERVSNVRIEIAIPARLQRHDGTIHRASTVNICADGGRVTAPWDADRGEAVIVSFSEEWFGRELTLRAQVGRRDERGFDLEFTDPTRADRAAINQLIMAEERRRRAA
;
A
#
# COMPACT_ATOMS: atom_id res chain seq x y z
N MET A 1 -6.11 25.74 -11.07
CA MET A 1 -5.90 24.29 -10.86
C MET A 1 -5.04 24.18 -9.61
N SER A 2 -5.65 23.90 -8.45
CA SER A 2 -4.90 23.79 -7.19
C SER A 2 -4.26 22.41 -7.13
N GLU A 3 -2.93 22.36 -7.11
CA GLU A 3 -2.17 21.18 -6.72
C GLU A 3 -2.65 20.73 -5.36
N ASN A 4 -3.27 19.57 -5.34
CA ASN A 4 -3.75 18.92 -4.14
C ASN A 4 -2.53 18.37 -3.40
N GLN A 5 -1.85 19.20 -2.62
CA GLN A 5 -0.77 18.79 -1.72
C GLN A 5 -1.38 17.88 -0.66
N ARG A 6 -1.34 16.58 -0.92
CA ARG A 6 -1.67 15.56 0.07
C ARG A 6 -0.57 15.56 1.13
N SER A 7 -0.81 16.24 2.25
CA SER A 7 0.17 16.46 3.31
C SER A 7 0.39 15.24 4.21
N PHE A 8 -0.49 14.21 4.14
CA PHE A 8 -0.48 13.09 5.06
C PHE A 8 -0.34 11.74 4.34
N PHE A 9 0.52 10.92 4.91
CA PHE A 9 0.68 9.52 4.52
C PHE A 9 -0.63 8.74 4.76
N ARG A 10 -1.04 7.91 3.80
CA ARG A 10 -2.25 7.08 3.85
C ARG A 10 -1.92 5.61 3.82
N ILE A 11 -2.69 4.85 4.58
CA ILE A 11 -2.63 3.40 4.59
C ILE A 11 -3.97 2.81 4.20
N ASP A 12 -3.96 1.69 3.51
CA ASP A 12 -5.14 0.86 3.34
C ASP A 12 -5.33 0.06 4.65
N ALA A 13 -6.39 0.33 5.36
CA ALA A 13 -6.69 -0.36 6.61
C ALA A 13 -8.20 -0.53 6.76
N ALA A 14 -8.63 -1.76 6.97
CA ALA A 14 -10.00 -2.10 7.36
C ALA A 14 -10.11 -2.00 8.88
N VAL A 15 -10.78 -0.96 9.36
CA VAL A 15 -11.06 -0.70 10.78
C VAL A 15 -12.55 -0.47 10.93
N ALA A 16 -13.17 -1.13 11.89
CA ALA A 16 -14.58 -0.89 12.20
C ALA A 16 -14.79 0.55 12.68
N VAL A 17 -15.81 1.20 12.16
CA VAL A 17 -16.16 2.57 12.52
C VAL A 17 -17.63 2.70 12.83
N VAL A 18 -17.95 3.57 13.78
CA VAL A 18 -19.28 4.11 14.01
C VAL A 18 -19.26 5.56 13.54
N VAL A 19 -20.17 5.91 12.64
CA VAL A 19 -20.28 7.26 12.09
C VAL A 19 -21.57 7.90 12.62
N ARG A 20 -21.42 9.05 13.27
CA ARG A 20 -22.54 9.84 13.78
C ARG A 20 -22.71 11.08 12.91
N ARG A 21 -23.92 11.28 12.41
CA ARG A 21 -24.26 12.50 11.69
C ARG A 21 -24.51 13.60 12.70
N LEU A 22 -23.98 14.79 12.42
CA LEU A 22 -24.13 15.95 13.28
C LEU A 22 -24.94 17.02 12.58
N ASP A 23 -25.88 17.60 13.30
CA ASP A 23 -26.57 18.82 12.88
C ASP A 23 -25.65 20.04 12.93
N SER A 24 -26.15 21.16 12.44
CA SER A 24 -25.43 22.45 12.41
C SER A 24 -25.08 22.98 13.81
N ASP A 25 -25.80 22.60 14.84
CA ASP A 25 -25.52 22.88 16.26
C ASP A 25 -24.57 21.86 16.92
N GLY A 26 -24.22 20.78 16.19
CA GLY A 26 -23.34 19.70 16.64
C GLY A 26 -24.04 18.61 17.44
N SER A 27 -25.39 18.60 17.51
CA SER A 27 -26.16 17.53 18.07
C SER A 27 -26.16 16.29 17.16
N GLU A 28 -26.16 15.10 17.75
CA GLU A 28 -26.27 13.84 17.02
C GLU A 28 -27.71 13.60 16.61
N TRP A 29 -27.94 13.21 15.36
CA TRP A 29 -29.30 12.87 14.92
C TRP A 29 -29.44 11.44 14.38
N ASP A 30 -28.31 10.80 14.02
CA ASP A 30 -28.31 9.45 13.48
C ASP A 30 -26.90 8.83 13.56
N GLU A 31 -26.83 7.51 13.75
CA GLU A 31 -25.57 6.78 13.70
C GLU A 31 -25.69 5.52 12.85
N PHE A 32 -24.60 5.11 12.25
CA PHE A 32 -24.48 3.87 11.47
C PHE A 32 -23.08 3.29 11.54
N GLU A 33 -22.99 2.01 11.24
CA GLU A 33 -21.71 1.28 11.18
C GLU A 33 -21.08 1.35 9.78
N GLY A 34 -19.77 1.24 9.73
CA GLY A 34 -18.99 1.17 8.52
C GLY A 34 -17.62 0.57 8.75
N GLU A 35 -16.83 0.57 7.70
CA GLU A 35 -15.45 0.10 7.73
C GLU A 35 -14.56 1.05 6.95
N THR A 36 -13.34 1.32 7.44
CA THR A 36 -12.39 2.13 6.70
C THR A 36 -11.85 1.36 5.49
N VAL A 37 -11.58 2.09 4.41
CA VAL A 37 -10.87 1.60 3.22
C VAL A 37 -9.45 2.13 3.21
N ASP A 38 -9.30 3.43 3.45
CA ASP A 38 -8.00 4.07 3.69
C ASP A 38 -8.08 5.04 4.87
N LEU A 39 -6.95 5.28 5.52
CA LEU A 39 -6.84 6.09 6.73
C LEU A 39 -5.55 6.89 6.72
N SER A 40 -5.63 8.14 7.20
CA SER A 40 -4.49 9.04 7.40
C SER A 40 -4.80 10.05 8.50
N ALA A 41 -3.78 10.77 8.99
CA ALA A 41 -4.00 11.86 9.95
C ALA A 41 -4.91 12.99 9.43
N GLY A 42 -5.03 13.15 8.10
CA GLY A 42 -5.89 14.17 7.49
C GLY A 42 -7.31 13.72 7.20
N GLY A 43 -7.64 12.43 7.31
CA GLY A 43 -8.97 11.93 7.00
C GLY A 43 -9.06 10.44 6.76
N VAL A 44 -10.27 9.99 6.46
CA VAL A 44 -10.61 8.59 6.24
C VAL A 44 -11.49 8.42 5.02
N LEU A 45 -11.27 7.36 4.26
CA LEU A 45 -12.24 6.82 3.30
C LEU A 45 -12.91 5.62 3.95
N LEU A 46 -14.22 5.64 4.06
CA LEU A 46 -15.00 4.56 4.67
C LEU A 46 -16.08 4.04 3.72
N THR A 47 -16.47 2.80 3.93
CA THR A 47 -17.62 2.16 3.27
C THR A 47 -18.72 1.91 4.29
N SER A 48 -19.97 2.10 3.88
CA SER A 48 -21.17 1.86 4.71
C SER A 48 -22.37 1.49 3.84
N SER A 49 -23.46 1.02 4.48
CA SER A 49 -24.79 0.90 3.83
C SER A 49 -25.44 2.25 3.63
N ASP A 50 -25.07 3.25 4.43
CA ASP A 50 -25.74 4.53 4.57
C ASP A 50 -25.07 5.63 3.75
N PHE A 51 -25.89 6.44 3.11
CA PHE A 51 -25.45 7.61 2.35
C PHE A 51 -25.27 8.82 3.27
N VAL A 52 -24.10 9.45 3.21
CA VAL A 52 -23.86 10.75 3.85
C VAL A 52 -23.61 11.79 2.77
N PRO A 53 -24.41 12.84 2.70
CA PRO A 53 -24.23 13.90 1.70
C PRO A 53 -22.89 14.62 1.86
N GLN A 54 -22.33 15.06 0.74
CA GLN A 54 -21.15 15.92 0.76
C GLN A 54 -21.44 17.23 1.53
N GLY A 55 -20.46 17.67 2.30
CA GLY A 55 -20.56 18.88 3.12
C GLY A 55 -21.09 18.64 4.54
N HIS A 56 -21.68 17.47 4.84
CA HIS A 56 -22.16 17.16 6.19
C HIS A 56 -21.02 16.96 7.18
N CYS A 57 -21.24 17.43 8.39
CA CYS A 57 -20.37 17.17 9.54
C CYS A 57 -20.68 15.77 10.11
N VAL A 58 -19.65 15.05 10.43
CA VAL A 58 -19.74 13.72 11.04
C VAL A 58 -18.73 13.58 12.17
N GLU A 59 -19.08 12.76 13.13
CA GLU A 59 -18.14 12.23 14.10
C GLU A 59 -17.86 10.77 13.73
N VAL A 60 -16.59 10.41 13.66
CA VAL A 60 -16.15 9.05 13.31
C VAL A 60 -15.42 8.47 14.51
N ALA A 61 -16.02 7.45 15.11
CA ALA A 61 -15.40 6.64 16.16
C ALA A 61 -14.81 5.40 15.53
N MET A 62 -13.51 5.17 15.77
CA MET A 62 -12.74 4.04 15.22
C MET A 62 -12.19 3.18 16.34
N ARG A 63 -12.28 1.86 16.18
CA ARG A 63 -11.70 0.92 17.11
C ARG A 63 -11.01 -0.23 16.39
N SER A 64 -9.79 -0.55 16.83
CA SER A 64 -9.00 -1.70 16.38
C SER A 64 -8.28 -2.31 17.57
N ASP A 65 -8.20 -3.64 17.62
CA ASP A 65 -7.47 -4.36 18.66
C ASP A 65 -6.01 -4.65 18.23
N SER A 66 -5.73 -4.68 16.92
CA SER A 66 -4.39 -4.99 16.41
C SER A 66 -4.06 -4.24 15.11
N PRO A 67 -3.12 -3.28 15.17
CA PRO A 67 -2.62 -2.63 16.38
C PRO A 67 -3.76 -1.91 17.11
N PRO A 68 -3.62 -1.64 18.41
CA PRO A 68 -4.68 -0.99 19.17
C PRO A 68 -4.89 0.45 18.67
N LEU A 69 -6.16 0.79 18.45
CA LEU A 69 -6.63 2.13 18.13
C LEU A 69 -7.98 2.34 18.78
N GLU A 70 -8.12 3.41 19.52
CA GLU A 70 -9.41 3.95 19.96
C GLU A 70 -9.39 5.45 19.74
N LEU A 71 -10.23 5.92 18.83
CA LEU A 71 -10.19 7.30 18.37
C LEU A 71 -11.59 7.78 18.03
N VAL A 72 -11.87 9.02 18.41
CA VAL A 72 -13.02 9.77 17.96
C VAL A 72 -12.54 11.04 17.29
N GLY A 73 -12.98 11.27 16.05
CA GLY A 73 -12.61 12.43 15.26
C GLY A 73 -13.80 13.08 14.59
N ARG A 74 -13.88 14.41 14.62
CA ARG A 74 -14.89 15.17 13.86
C ARG A 74 -14.33 15.61 12.53
N GLY A 75 -15.16 15.51 11.51
CA GLY A 75 -14.76 15.86 10.15
C GLY A 75 -15.94 16.18 9.26
N ARG A 76 -15.62 16.51 8.02
CA ARG A 76 -16.60 16.86 6.99
C ARG A 76 -16.50 15.88 5.83
N VAL A 77 -17.64 15.42 5.35
CA VAL A 77 -17.72 14.60 4.14
C VAL A 77 -17.34 15.44 2.94
N VAL A 78 -16.21 15.13 2.30
CA VAL A 78 -15.71 15.86 1.12
C VAL A 78 -16.19 15.26 -0.19
N ARG A 79 -16.59 13.97 -0.17
CA ARG A 79 -17.16 13.27 -1.32
C ARG A 79 -17.90 12.01 -0.87
N SER A 80 -18.95 11.63 -1.60
CA SER A 80 -19.65 10.36 -1.44
C SER A 80 -20.07 9.83 -2.80
N TRP A 81 -19.93 8.51 -3.01
CA TRP A 81 -20.39 7.84 -4.23
C TRP A 81 -20.80 6.40 -3.94
N ARG A 82 -21.70 5.88 -4.76
CA ARG A 82 -22.22 4.53 -4.63
C ARG A 82 -21.35 3.54 -5.40
N ARG A 83 -21.02 2.42 -4.79
CA ARG A 83 -20.33 1.31 -5.45
C ARG A 83 -21.32 0.45 -6.25
N SER A 84 -20.82 -0.31 -7.21
CA SER A 84 -21.60 -1.32 -7.93
C SER A 84 -22.18 -2.40 -7.02
N THR A 85 -21.55 -2.66 -5.89
CA THR A 85 -22.01 -3.58 -4.83
C THR A 85 -23.18 -3.07 -4.00
N GLY A 86 -23.61 -1.81 -4.20
CA GLY A 86 -24.72 -1.19 -3.49
C GLY A 86 -24.31 -0.37 -2.25
N SER A 87 -23.12 -0.58 -1.70
CA SER A 87 -22.58 0.19 -0.58
C SER A 87 -22.15 1.60 -1.01
N TRP A 88 -22.04 2.51 -0.04
CA TRP A 88 -21.52 3.86 -0.24
C TRP A 88 -20.06 3.96 0.19
N LEU A 89 -19.31 4.76 -0.55
CA LEU A 89 -17.97 5.20 -0.15
C LEU A 89 -18.04 6.67 0.19
N SER A 90 -17.57 7.03 1.39
CA SER A 90 -17.55 8.41 1.88
C SER A 90 -16.14 8.80 2.30
N GLY A 91 -15.61 9.86 1.67
CA GLY A 91 -14.35 10.48 2.09
C GLY A 91 -14.60 11.56 3.11
N VAL A 92 -14.05 11.41 4.30
CA VAL A 92 -14.15 12.36 5.41
C VAL A 92 -12.80 13.03 5.62
N CYS A 93 -12.78 14.36 5.63
CA CYS A 93 -11.63 15.16 6.04
C CYS A 93 -11.78 15.52 7.52
N PHE A 94 -10.80 15.17 8.36
CA PHE A 94 -10.83 15.56 9.77
C PHE A 94 -10.63 17.07 9.91
N GLU A 95 -11.53 17.73 10.62
CA GLU A 95 -11.45 19.17 10.92
C GLU A 95 -10.79 19.41 12.28
N ARG A 96 -11.01 18.48 13.22
CA ARG A 96 -10.44 18.54 14.57
C ARG A 96 -10.12 17.15 15.09
N LEU A 97 -8.84 16.89 15.27
CA LEU A 97 -8.33 15.82 16.11
C LEU A 97 -7.63 16.46 17.30
N SER A 98 -7.78 15.86 18.50
CA SER A 98 -6.92 16.26 19.61
C SER A 98 -5.47 15.87 19.29
N ALA A 99 -4.48 16.56 19.88
CA ALA A 99 -3.08 16.22 19.69
C ALA A 99 -2.73 14.78 20.14
N HIS A 100 -3.52 14.22 21.07
CA HIS A 100 -3.43 12.81 21.45
C HIS A 100 -3.96 11.90 20.36
N ALA A 101 -5.17 12.16 19.84
CA ALA A 101 -5.81 11.38 18.78
C ALA A 101 -4.97 11.37 17.50
N GLU A 102 -4.40 12.51 17.11
CA GLU A 102 -3.50 12.60 15.96
C GLU A 102 -2.25 11.72 16.13
N ARG A 103 -1.62 11.75 17.30
CA ARG A 103 -0.45 10.90 17.60
C ARG A 103 -0.78 9.42 17.57
N GLU A 104 -1.90 9.00 18.19
CA GLU A 104 -2.32 7.59 18.17
C GLU A 104 -2.68 7.12 16.76
N LEU A 105 -3.29 7.98 15.95
CA LEU A 105 -3.59 7.69 14.56
C LEU A 105 -2.33 7.55 13.71
N LEU A 106 -1.36 8.45 13.86
CA LEU A 106 -0.06 8.35 13.18
C LEU A 106 0.70 7.09 13.59
N LYS A 107 0.70 6.76 14.89
CA LYS A 107 1.31 5.54 15.42
C LYS A 107 0.64 4.28 14.84
N PHE A 108 -0.69 4.25 14.80
CA PHE A 108 -1.46 3.17 14.18
C PHE A 108 -1.11 3.01 12.71
N CYS A 109 -1.11 4.10 11.94
CA CYS A 109 -0.75 4.08 10.53
C CYS A 109 0.66 3.52 10.31
N PHE A 110 1.62 3.94 11.12
CA PHE A 110 3.00 3.44 11.06
C PHE A 110 3.11 1.94 11.38
N LEU A 111 2.41 1.48 12.44
CA LEU A 111 2.41 0.06 12.82
C LEU A 111 1.73 -0.81 11.76
N LYS A 112 0.61 -0.36 11.20
CA LYS A 112 -0.08 -1.07 10.10
C LYS A 112 0.76 -1.13 8.84
N GLU A 113 1.42 -0.04 8.47
CA GLU A 113 2.37 -0.07 7.34
C GLU A 113 3.47 -1.09 7.56
N ARG A 114 4.03 -1.14 8.78
CA ARG A 114 5.06 -2.11 9.14
C ARG A 114 4.54 -3.54 9.09
N GLU A 115 3.36 -3.85 9.67
CA GLU A 115 2.73 -5.16 9.57
C GLU A 115 2.48 -5.58 8.11
N MET A 116 2.01 -4.64 7.28
CA MET A 116 1.78 -4.89 5.86
C MET A 116 3.10 -5.16 5.13
N ALA A 117 4.15 -4.37 5.41
CA ALA A 117 5.48 -4.57 4.83
C ALA A 117 6.06 -5.94 5.24
N GLU A 118 5.92 -6.35 6.50
CA GLU A 118 6.36 -7.65 7.00
C GLU A 118 5.56 -8.82 6.35
N ARG A 119 4.26 -8.67 6.14
CA ARG A 119 3.42 -9.66 5.43
C ARG A 119 3.79 -9.76 3.95
N VAL A 120 3.99 -8.61 3.30
CA VAL A 120 4.28 -8.52 1.86
C VAL A 120 5.73 -8.92 1.56
N SER A 121 6.68 -8.78 2.50
CA SER A 121 8.07 -9.21 2.29
C SER A 121 8.20 -10.71 1.96
N ASN A 122 7.23 -11.52 2.41
CA ASN A 122 7.17 -12.96 2.11
C ASN A 122 6.26 -13.30 0.92
N VAL A 123 5.53 -12.32 0.35
CA VAL A 123 4.63 -12.57 -0.79
C VAL A 123 5.44 -12.49 -2.09
N ARG A 124 5.43 -13.58 -2.84
CA ARG A 124 6.00 -13.67 -4.17
C ARG A 124 4.88 -13.59 -5.20
N ILE A 125 4.89 -12.58 -6.05
CA ILE A 125 3.90 -12.42 -7.11
C ILE A 125 4.46 -12.85 -8.47
N GLU A 126 3.65 -13.49 -9.28
CA GLU A 126 3.96 -13.79 -10.68
C GLU A 126 3.71 -12.54 -11.52
N ILE A 127 4.78 -11.98 -12.07
CA ILE A 127 4.74 -10.81 -12.92
C ILE A 127 5.97 -10.77 -13.83
N ALA A 128 5.76 -10.49 -15.11
CA ALA A 128 6.82 -10.34 -16.09
C ALA A 128 7.27 -8.88 -16.16
N ILE A 129 8.41 -8.56 -15.55
CA ILE A 129 9.02 -7.24 -15.58
C ILE A 129 10.32 -7.31 -16.37
N PRO A 130 10.51 -6.51 -17.41
CA PRO A 130 11.79 -6.41 -18.10
C PRO A 130 12.91 -5.97 -17.15
N ALA A 131 14.02 -6.68 -17.19
CA ALA A 131 15.18 -6.43 -16.35
C ALA A 131 16.48 -6.47 -17.18
N ARG A 132 17.52 -5.85 -16.66
CA ARG A 132 18.91 -5.98 -17.14
C ARG A 132 19.73 -6.63 -16.05
N LEU A 133 20.47 -7.64 -16.40
CA LEU A 133 21.39 -8.33 -15.51
C LEU A 133 22.82 -8.03 -15.96
N GLN A 134 23.60 -7.41 -15.09
CA GLN A 134 25.01 -7.12 -15.34
C GLN A 134 25.86 -8.07 -14.52
N ARG A 135 26.75 -8.77 -15.18
CA ARG A 135 27.77 -9.64 -14.59
C ARG A 135 28.94 -8.82 -14.07
N HIS A 136 29.79 -9.47 -13.28
CA HIS A 136 31.02 -8.86 -12.73
C HIS A 136 32.02 -8.42 -13.83
N ASP A 137 32.00 -9.08 -15.01
CA ASP A 137 32.83 -8.74 -16.18
C ASP A 137 32.27 -7.55 -17.00
N GLY A 138 31.16 -6.96 -16.54
CA GLY A 138 30.48 -5.85 -17.23
C GLY A 138 29.49 -6.28 -18.31
N THR A 139 29.42 -7.57 -18.66
CA THR A 139 28.46 -8.06 -19.66
C THR A 139 27.02 -7.85 -19.18
N ILE A 140 26.16 -7.33 -20.06
CA ILE A 140 24.76 -7.06 -19.78
C ILE A 140 23.86 -7.99 -20.58
N HIS A 141 22.96 -8.67 -19.88
CA HIS A 141 21.94 -9.53 -20.47
C HIS A 141 20.55 -8.96 -20.23
N ARG A 142 19.68 -9.07 -21.23
CA ARG A 142 18.25 -8.79 -21.05
C ARG A 142 17.61 -10.00 -20.35
N ALA A 143 16.75 -9.70 -19.39
CA ALA A 143 16.02 -10.69 -18.63
C ALA A 143 14.56 -10.24 -18.46
N SER A 144 13.73 -11.17 -18.00
CA SER A 144 12.38 -10.85 -17.54
C SER A 144 12.12 -11.62 -16.25
N THR A 145 11.45 -10.98 -15.29
CA THR A 145 10.99 -11.71 -14.10
C THR A 145 9.89 -12.71 -14.47
N VAL A 146 9.87 -13.84 -13.80
CA VAL A 146 8.75 -14.78 -13.73
C VAL A 146 7.90 -14.45 -12.50
N ASN A 147 8.59 -14.12 -11.41
CA ASN A 147 8.01 -13.65 -10.17
C ASN A 147 9.00 -12.78 -9.40
N ILE A 148 8.50 -12.00 -8.43
CA ILE A 148 9.32 -11.13 -7.58
C ILE A 148 8.75 -11.06 -6.17
N CYS A 149 9.63 -10.92 -5.17
CA CYS A 149 9.34 -10.53 -3.79
C CYS A 149 10.41 -9.56 -3.28
N ALA A 150 10.26 -9.06 -2.06
CA ALA A 150 11.18 -8.08 -1.48
C ALA A 150 12.64 -8.57 -1.33
N ASP A 151 12.85 -9.88 -1.24
CA ASP A 151 14.16 -10.50 -1.02
C ASP A 151 14.75 -11.17 -2.26
N GLY A 152 14.00 -11.16 -3.41
CA GLY A 152 14.48 -11.80 -4.62
C GLY A 152 13.39 -12.04 -5.64
N GLY A 153 13.71 -12.81 -6.65
CA GLY A 153 12.78 -13.18 -7.70
C GLY A 153 13.32 -14.31 -8.56
N ARG A 154 12.47 -14.80 -9.45
CA ARG A 154 12.86 -15.70 -10.50
C ARG A 154 12.90 -14.96 -11.82
N VAL A 155 13.94 -15.18 -12.60
CA VAL A 155 14.11 -14.55 -13.91
C VAL A 155 14.37 -15.58 -15.00
N THR A 156 13.98 -15.21 -16.24
CA THR A 156 14.44 -15.85 -17.47
C THR A 156 15.43 -14.94 -18.16
N ALA A 157 16.54 -15.49 -18.60
CA ALA A 157 17.54 -14.79 -19.40
C ALA A 157 18.20 -15.74 -20.40
N PRO A 158 18.65 -15.28 -21.56
CA PRO A 158 19.32 -16.11 -22.57
C PRO A 158 20.81 -16.36 -22.22
N TRP A 159 21.06 -16.72 -20.98
CA TRP A 159 22.41 -16.92 -20.46
C TRP A 159 22.44 -18.00 -19.38
N ASP A 160 23.51 -18.77 -19.39
CA ASP A 160 23.76 -19.78 -18.39
C ASP A 160 24.47 -19.16 -17.18
N ALA A 161 23.68 -18.82 -16.17
CA ALA A 161 24.18 -18.27 -14.90
C ALA A 161 24.67 -19.38 -13.98
N ASP A 162 25.84 -19.21 -13.38
CA ASP A 162 26.36 -20.11 -12.37
C ASP A 162 25.72 -19.84 -11.00
N ARG A 163 25.41 -20.91 -10.28
CA ARG A 163 24.91 -20.75 -8.90
C ARG A 163 25.96 -20.07 -8.03
N GLY A 164 25.53 -19.05 -7.28
CA GLY A 164 26.40 -18.24 -6.45
C GLY A 164 27.03 -17.06 -7.18
N GLU A 165 26.83 -16.94 -8.50
CA GLU A 165 27.35 -15.80 -9.25
C GLU A 165 26.72 -14.50 -8.77
N ALA A 166 27.56 -13.47 -8.53
CA ALA A 166 27.09 -12.14 -8.16
C ALA A 166 26.72 -11.34 -9.40
N VAL A 167 25.56 -10.73 -9.39
CA VAL A 167 25.03 -9.93 -10.50
C VAL A 167 24.40 -8.63 -9.98
N ILE A 168 24.30 -7.64 -10.87
CA ILE A 168 23.50 -6.44 -10.62
C ILE A 168 22.24 -6.55 -11.49
N VAL A 169 21.07 -6.47 -10.87
CA VAL A 169 19.79 -6.41 -11.57
C VAL A 169 19.26 -4.98 -11.57
N SER A 170 18.87 -4.49 -12.74
CA SER A 170 18.28 -3.17 -12.90
C SER A 170 16.91 -3.26 -13.57
N PHE A 171 15.96 -2.50 -13.03
CA PHE A 171 14.60 -2.36 -13.51
C PHE A 171 14.35 -0.90 -13.91
N SER A 172 13.49 -0.68 -14.91
CA SER A 172 13.14 0.66 -15.36
C SER A 172 12.22 1.39 -14.38
N GLU A 173 12.25 2.71 -14.43
CA GLU A 173 11.39 3.61 -13.65
C GLU A 173 9.89 3.33 -13.81
N GLU A 174 9.47 2.87 -14.99
CA GLU A 174 8.07 2.57 -15.33
C GLU A 174 7.38 1.66 -14.29
N TRP A 175 8.12 0.71 -13.69
CA TRP A 175 7.57 -0.29 -12.76
C TRP A 175 7.62 0.14 -11.31
N PHE A 176 8.61 0.95 -10.94
CA PHE A 176 8.90 1.26 -9.54
C PHE A 176 8.83 2.77 -9.22
N GLY A 177 8.43 3.61 -10.20
CA GLY A 177 8.44 5.06 -10.06
C GLY A 177 9.85 5.68 -9.97
N ARG A 178 10.88 4.84 -10.07
CA ARG A 178 12.30 5.17 -10.14
C ARG A 178 13.08 4.03 -10.76
N GLU A 179 14.26 4.29 -11.25
CA GLU A 179 15.18 3.21 -11.59
C GLU A 179 15.56 2.44 -10.31
N LEU A 180 15.39 1.11 -10.33
CA LEU A 180 15.72 0.24 -9.22
C LEU A 180 16.89 -0.65 -9.61
N THR A 181 18.01 -0.49 -8.92
CA THR A 181 19.24 -1.28 -9.15
C THR A 181 19.62 -1.99 -7.86
N LEU A 182 19.72 -3.33 -7.92
CA LEU A 182 19.94 -4.22 -6.79
C LEU A 182 21.13 -5.12 -7.06
N ARG A 183 21.91 -5.41 -6.03
CA ARG A 183 22.87 -6.54 -6.04
C ARG A 183 22.10 -7.81 -5.76
N ALA A 184 22.44 -8.87 -6.48
CA ALA A 184 21.83 -10.17 -6.29
C ALA A 184 22.84 -11.29 -6.47
N GLN A 185 22.53 -12.44 -5.91
CA GLN A 185 23.25 -13.68 -6.11
C GLN A 185 22.35 -14.68 -6.84
N VAL A 186 22.91 -15.39 -7.82
CA VAL A 186 22.22 -16.43 -8.55
C VAL A 186 22.00 -17.64 -7.64
N GLY A 187 20.75 -18.03 -7.46
CA GLY A 187 20.33 -19.15 -6.66
C GLY A 187 20.16 -20.45 -7.46
N ARG A 188 19.00 -21.09 -7.25
CA ARG A 188 18.64 -22.33 -7.96
C ARG A 188 18.30 -22.05 -9.43
N ARG A 189 18.75 -22.95 -10.32
CA ARG A 189 18.46 -22.91 -11.75
C ARG A 189 17.70 -24.14 -12.21
N ASP A 190 16.86 -23.98 -13.24
CA ASP A 190 16.26 -25.05 -14.04
C ASP A 190 16.07 -24.58 -15.50
N GLU A 191 15.39 -25.39 -16.32
CA GLU A 191 15.12 -25.10 -17.74
C GLU A 191 14.29 -23.82 -17.98
N ARG A 192 13.59 -23.29 -16.95
CA ARG A 192 12.72 -22.11 -17.04
C ARG A 192 13.37 -20.83 -16.54
N GLY A 193 14.64 -20.87 -16.11
CA GLY A 193 15.37 -19.73 -15.60
C GLY A 193 16.06 -20.00 -14.27
N PHE A 194 16.38 -18.95 -13.54
CA PHE A 194 17.09 -19.05 -12.26
C PHE A 194 16.54 -18.05 -11.23
N ASP A 195 16.75 -18.40 -9.97
CA ASP A 195 16.39 -17.54 -8.84
C ASP A 195 17.48 -16.48 -8.63
N LEU A 196 17.07 -15.28 -8.23
CA LEU A 196 17.92 -14.22 -7.75
C LEU A 196 17.60 -13.98 -6.29
N GLU A 197 18.60 -13.96 -5.44
CA GLU A 197 18.52 -13.54 -4.04
C GLU A 197 19.12 -12.13 -3.94
N PHE A 198 18.34 -11.14 -3.55
CA PHE A 198 18.83 -9.77 -3.43
C PHE A 198 19.75 -9.65 -2.21
N THR A 199 20.96 -9.14 -2.45
CA THR A 199 21.96 -8.95 -1.41
C THR A 199 21.87 -7.52 -0.89
N ASP A 200 21.54 -7.37 0.41
CA ASP A 200 21.46 -6.08 1.11
C ASP A 200 20.55 -5.03 0.43
N PRO A 201 19.31 -5.37 0.04
CA PRO A 201 18.38 -4.36 -0.46
C PRO A 201 18.10 -3.32 0.62
N THR A 202 18.17 -2.04 0.27
CA THR A 202 17.87 -0.96 1.21
C THR A 202 16.40 -0.97 1.61
N ARG A 203 16.04 -0.27 2.69
CA ARG A 203 14.64 -0.09 3.08
C ARG A 203 13.81 0.55 1.95
N ALA A 204 14.38 1.50 1.21
CA ALA A 204 13.71 2.13 0.08
C ALA A 204 13.48 1.17 -1.09
N ASP A 205 14.41 0.24 -1.35
CA ASP A 205 14.27 -0.79 -2.39
C ASP A 205 13.16 -1.78 -2.03
N ARG A 206 13.16 -2.29 -0.81
CA ARG A 206 12.08 -3.16 -0.31
C ARG A 206 10.72 -2.48 -0.37
N ALA A 207 10.65 -1.19 -0.01
CA ALA A 207 9.41 -0.42 -0.08
C ALA A 207 8.89 -0.28 -1.52
N ALA A 208 9.77 -0.01 -2.50
CA ALA A 208 9.39 0.08 -3.90
C ALA A 208 8.85 -1.26 -4.44
N ILE A 209 9.50 -2.38 -4.12
CA ILE A 209 9.04 -3.72 -4.52
C ILE A 209 7.70 -4.04 -3.86
N ASN A 210 7.54 -3.75 -2.57
CA ASN A 210 6.29 -3.99 -1.85
C ASN A 210 5.13 -3.16 -2.39
N GLN A 211 5.37 -1.90 -2.81
CA GLN A 211 4.36 -1.07 -3.46
C GLN A 211 3.89 -1.68 -4.78
N LEU A 212 4.80 -2.20 -5.60
CA LEU A 212 4.46 -2.92 -6.82
C LEU A 212 3.60 -4.15 -6.53
N ILE A 213 4.00 -4.99 -5.56
CA ILE A 213 3.28 -6.19 -5.15
C ILE A 213 1.84 -5.84 -4.73
N MET A 214 1.69 -4.84 -3.87
CA MET A 214 0.38 -4.38 -3.42
C MET A 214 -0.49 -3.83 -4.56
N ALA A 215 0.10 -3.09 -5.49
CA ALA A 215 -0.63 -2.56 -6.65
C ALA A 215 -1.14 -3.69 -7.55
N GLU A 216 -0.32 -4.72 -7.78
CA GLU A 216 -0.70 -5.87 -8.60
C GLU A 216 -1.76 -6.75 -7.92
N GLU A 217 -1.64 -6.97 -6.61
CA GLU A 217 -2.69 -7.70 -5.86
C GLU A 217 -4.04 -6.97 -5.88
N ARG A 218 -4.05 -5.62 -5.77
CA ARG A 218 -5.28 -4.83 -5.92
C ARG A 218 -5.88 -4.99 -7.31
N ARG A 219 -5.05 -4.96 -8.36
CA ARG A 219 -5.51 -5.14 -9.74
C ARG A 219 -6.17 -6.51 -9.94
N ARG A 220 -5.56 -7.59 -9.38
CA ARG A 220 -6.10 -8.96 -9.47
C ARG A 220 -7.41 -9.14 -8.71
N ARG A 221 -7.61 -8.44 -7.59
CA ARG A 221 -8.87 -8.47 -6.82
C ARG A 221 -9.99 -7.66 -7.46
N ALA A 222 -9.65 -6.73 -8.34
CA ALA A 222 -10.62 -5.86 -9.03
C ALA A 222 -11.06 -6.41 -10.40
N ALA A 223 -10.38 -7.43 -10.93
CA ALA A 223 -10.68 -8.14 -12.18
C ALA A 223 -11.59 -9.34 -11.94
#